data_e67db9b6ab1b4a29c197d5e7222230a4
#
_entry.id   e67db9b6ab1b4a29c197d5e7222230a4
#
_cell.length_a   1.000
_cell.length_b   1.000
_cell.length_c   1.000
_cell.angle_alpha   90.00
_cell.angle_beta   90.00
_cell.angle_gamma   90.00
#
_symmetry.space_group_name_H-M   'P 1'
#
loop_
_entity.id
_entity.type
_entity.pdbx_description
1 polymer ?
#
loop_
_entity_poly.entity_id
_entity_poly.type
_entity_poly.pdbx_seq_one_letter_code
_entity_poly.pdbx_strand_id
1 'polypeptide(L)'
;MIPERLTALREEMKRRSIDIYVVPTADFHESEYVGEHFKARKFITGFTGSAGTAVITLKEAGLWTDGRYFVQAEKQLEGSTVTLYRMAEEGVPAVEEFVKDKLPQGGCIGFDGRTVNGAWGEKFVAIAEEKKGSLFVGEDLINLIWTDRPELSKAPLFILEEKYSGKSTAEKIKDVRAKMAEEGADVHILTSLCDIAWLLNIRGGDIQSVPVVLSYLVLTRDQCIWFLQEEVVDDTIRAYLKENHIETRPYDDIYTYVPTIPESAVVLMNKSSVNYRICSELNKNIQVINKPNPTELMKAVKNPVEVDNTRLAHVKDGVAVTKFMYWLKTNIGKIPMTEISASDYLEARRREQENFIDLSFTTISAYGANAAMMHYSATPESNTELKPEGFLLVDSGGHYYEGTTDITRTFVLGPISDEMKQHFTAVCRSNMKLANAKFLYGACGLNLDILARGPLWDMGIDYKCGT
;
A
#
# COMPACT_ATOMS: atom_id res chain seq x y z
N MET A 1 13.01 -15.40 -18.65
CA MET A 1 12.86 -16.09 -17.33
C MET A 1 13.51 -15.25 -16.22
N ILE A 2 13.28 -15.53 -14.91
CA ILE A 2 13.84 -14.73 -13.80
C ILE A 2 15.37 -14.75 -13.79
N PRO A 3 16.05 -15.91 -13.98
CA PRO A 3 17.51 -15.93 -14.01
C PRO A 3 18.13 -15.03 -15.09
N GLU A 4 17.49 -14.89 -16.24
CA GLU A 4 17.95 -14.02 -17.34
C GLU A 4 17.82 -12.53 -16.93
N ARG A 5 16.70 -12.15 -16.28
CA ARG A 5 16.48 -10.77 -15.77
C ARG A 5 17.53 -10.43 -14.71
N LEU A 6 17.80 -11.35 -13.78
CA LEU A 6 18.85 -11.17 -12.78
C LEU A 6 20.25 -11.03 -13.43
N THR A 7 20.52 -11.78 -14.48
CA THR A 7 21.79 -11.65 -15.23
C THR A 7 21.89 -10.28 -15.88
N ALA A 8 20.82 -9.83 -16.57
CA ALA A 8 20.80 -8.52 -17.21
C ALA A 8 20.96 -7.38 -16.18
N LEU A 9 20.28 -7.47 -15.03
CA LEU A 9 20.45 -6.48 -13.95
C LEU A 9 21.90 -6.45 -13.43
N ARG A 10 22.53 -7.60 -13.21
CA ARG A 10 23.93 -7.69 -12.77
C ARG A 10 24.90 -7.10 -13.78
N GLU A 11 24.64 -7.19 -15.08
CA GLU A 11 25.44 -6.52 -16.10
C GLU A 11 25.34 -4.99 -15.99
N GLU A 12 24.13 -4.45 -15.75
CA GLU A 12 23.94 -3.01 -15.52
C GLU A 12 24.60 -2.55 -14.20
N MET A 13 24.51 -3.37 -13.15
CA MET A 13 25.22 -3.12 -11.87
C MET A 13 26.74 -3.06 -12.08
N LYS A 14 27.32 -4.02 -12.80
CA LYS A 14 28.79 -4.05 -13.08
C LYS A 14 29.24 -2.81 -13.88
N ARG A 15 28.49 -2.39 -14.90
CA ARG A 15 28.80 -1.20 -15.71
C ARG A 15 28.88 0.08 -14.86
N ARG A 16 28.14 0.11 -13.73
CA ARG A 16 28.06 1.28 -12.83
C ARG A 16 28.82 1.07 -11.52
N SER A 17 29.55 -0.02 -11.38
CA SER A 17 30.27 -0.38 -10.17
C SER A 17 29.36 -0.46 -8.92
N ILE A 18 28.14 -1.04 -9.08
CA ILE A 18 27.18 -1.25 -8.01
C ILE A 18 27.33 -2.67 -7.49
N ASP A 19 27.55 -2.83 -6.19
CA ASP A 19 27.72 -4.13 -5.55
C ASP A 19 26.40 -4.76 -5.11
N ILE A 20 25.45 -3.94 -4.65
CA ILE A 20 24.13 -4.36 -4.16
C ILE A 20 23.07 -3.44 -4.77
N TYR A 21 21.97 -4.02 -5.27
CA TYR A 21 20.82 -3.27 -5.76
C TYR A 21 19.55 -3.68 -5.03
N VAL A 22 18.83 -2.70 -4.49
CA VAL A 22 17.62 -2.91 -3.67
C VAL A 22 16.39 -2.52 -4.48
N VAL A 23 15.40 -3.43 -4.53
CA VAL A 23 14.13 -3.23 -5.25
C VAL A 23 12.96 -3.56 -4.33
N PRO A 24 12.35 -2.58 -3.67
CA PRO A 24 11.18 -2.78 -2.83
C PRO A 24 9.90 -2.96 -3.66
N THR A 25 8.83 -3.43 -3.01
CA THR A 25 7.46 -3.17 -3.47
C THR A 25 7.13 -1.74 -3.08
N ALA A 26 7.24 -0.81 -3.99
CA ALA A 26 6.91 0.57 -3.77
C ALA A 26 6.60 1.28 -5.08
N ASP A 27 5.73 2.28 -5.03
CA ASP A 27 5.65 3.35 -6.00
C ASP A 27 6.50 4.56 -5.52
N PHE A 28 6.33 5.71 -6.15
CA PHE A 28 7.05 6.94 -5.75
C PHE A 28 6.40 7.66 -4.55
N HIS A 29 5.34 7.09 -3.98
CA HIS A 29 4.44 7.71 -3.00
C HIS A 29 4.25 6.88 -1.71
N GLU A 30 4.93 5.72 -1.58
CA GLU A 30 4.73 4.76 -0.48
C GLU A 30 3.28 4.27 -0.36
N SER A 31 2.63 4.02 -1.51
CA SER A 31 1.28 3.47 -1.53
C SER A 31 1.29 1.98 -1.13
N GLU A 32 0.23 1.51 -0.47
CA GLU A 32 0.06 0.10 -0.11
C GLU A 32 -0.09 -0.79 -1.36
N TYR A 33 -0.89 -0.35 -2.33
CA TYR A 33 -1.01 -0.98 -3.64
C TYR A 33 -0.32 -0.12 -4.69
N VAL A 34 0.36 -0.78 -5.61
CA VAL A 34 1.14 -0.10 -6.64
C VAL A 34 0.59 -0.39 -8.03
N GLY A 35 0.57 0.63 -8.90
CA GLY A 35 0.21 0.48 -10.31
C GLY A 35 1.18 -0.45 -11.06
N GLU A 36 0.78 -0.91 -12.25
CA GLU A 36 1.56 -1.89 -13.05
C GLU A 36 2.98 -1.40 -13.38
N HIS A 37 3.15 -0.09 -13.61
CA HIS A 37 4.46 0.53 -13.85
C HIS A 37 5.46 0.26 -12.71
N PHE A 38 4.98 0.21 -11.47
CA PHE A 38 5.81 0.11 -10.27
C PHE A 38 6.09 -1.34 -9.83
N LYS A 39 5.66 -2.35 -10.58
CA LYS A 39 5.84 -3.78 -10.23
C LYS A 39 7.26 -4.30 -10.51
N ALA A 40 8.28 -3.46 -10.30
CA ALA A 40 9.69 -3.78 -10.54
C ALA A 40 10.17 -5.00 -9.73
N ARG A 41 9.76 -5.10 -8.45
CA ARG A 41 10.10 -6.26 -7.61
C ARG A 41 9.47 -7.55 -8.16
N LYS A 42 8.20 -7.52 -8.60
CA LYS A 42 7.56 -8.66 -9.30
C LYS A 42 8.31 -9.02 -10.57
N PHE A 43 8.71 -8.04 -11.38
CA PHE A 43 9.45 -8.26 -12.61
C PHE A 43 10.77 -9.00 -12.36
N ILE A 44 11.55 -8.60 -11.35
CA ILE A 44 12.88 -9.16 -11.12
C ILE A 44 12.87 -10.47 -10.34
N THR A 45 11.82 -10.78 -9.56
CA THR A 45 11.75 -11.99 -8.72
C THR A 45 10.73 -13.01 -9.17
N GLY A 46 9.69 -12.62 -9.90
CA GLY A 46 8.52 -13.45 -10.21
C GLY A 46 7.49 -13.52 -9.08
N PHE A 47 7.80 -13.04 -7.88
CA PHE A 47 6.86 -13.04 -6.75
C PHE A 47 5.78 -11.98 -6.95
N THR A 48 4.51 -12.33 -6.74
CA THR A 48 3.34 -11.47 -7.01
C THR A 48 2.68 -10.87 -5.77
N GLY A 49 3.09 -11.26 -4.56
CA GLY A 49 2.54 -10.71 -3.32
C GLY A 49 2.70 -9.18 -3.24
N SER A 50 1.86 -8.50 -2.48
CA SER A 50 1.84 -7.02 -2.43
C SER A 50 2.90 -6.40 -1.50
N ALA A 51 3.64 -7.20 -0.73
CA ALA A 51 4.70 -6.71 0.15
C ALA A 51 5.97 -7.55 0.04
N GLY A 52 7.13 -6.89 -0.03
CA GLY A 52 8.43 -7.53 -0.03
C GLY A 52 9.50 -6.67 -0.68
N THR A 53 10.75 -7.01 -0.37
CA THR A 53 11.93 -6.32 -0.90
C THR A 53 12.88 -7.33 -1.52
N ALA A 54 13.28 -7.09 -2.75
CA ALA A 54 14.37 -7.85 -3.38
C ALA A 54 15.71 -7.15 -3.14
N VAL A 55 16.72 -7.93 -2.77
CA VAL A 55 18.10 -7.46 -2.70
C VAL A 55 18.95 -8.34 -3.62
N ILE A 56 19.60 -7.72 -4.58
CA ILE A 56 20.40 -8.38 -5.59
C ILE A 56 21.86 -7.98 -5.39
N THR A 57 22.73 -8.95 -5.19
CA THR A 57 24.18 -8.77 -5.24
C THR A 57 24.71 -9.31 -6.57
N LEU A 58 26.00 -9.12 -6.83
CA LEU A 58 26.64 -9.69 -8.03
C LEU A 58 26.65 -11.23 -8.05
N LYS A 59 26.36 -11.90 -6.92
CA LYS A 59 26.44 -13.36 -6.77
C LYS A 59 25.10 -13.99 -6.38
N GLU A 60 24.32 -13.36 -5.54
CA GLU A 60 23.10 -13.91 -4.95
C GLU A 60 21.92 -12.92 -5.09
N ALA A 61 20.70 -13.42 -4.94
CA ALA A 61 19.49 -12.61 -4.90
C ALA A 61 18.58 -13.14 -3.80
N GLY A 62 17.98 -12.24 -3.02
CA GLY A 62 17.05 -12.56 -1.95
C GLY A 62 15.75 -11.78 -2.06
N LEU A 63 14.67 -12.37 -1.57
CA LEU A 63 13.39 -11.74 -1.37
C LEU A 63 13.04 -11.79 0.11
N TRP A 64 12.89 -10.63 0.75
CA TRP A 64 12.34 -10.48 2.10
C TRP A 64 10.85 -10.22 2.00
N THR A 65 10.05 -11.04 2.68
CA THR A 65 8.60 -10.83 2.82
C THR A 65 8.12 -11.33 4.18
N ASP A 66 6.92 -10.95 4.59
CA ASP A 66 6.35 -11.30 5.89
C ASP A 66 5.44 -12.55 5.86
N GLY A 67 4.95 -12.97 7.03
CA GLY A 67 4.21 -14.22 7.22
C GLY A 67 2.94 -14.36 6.37
N ARG A 68 2.36 -13.27 5.88
CA ARG A 68 1.20 -13.30 4.98
C ARG A 68 1.51 -13.99 3.65
N TYR A 69 2.78 -14.03 3.25
CA TYR A 69 3.23 -14.45 1.92
C TYR A 69 4.19 -15.62 1.91
N PHE A 70 4.62 -16.18 3.04
CA PHE A 70 5.63 -17.25 3.05
C PHE A 70 5.28 -18.41 2.13
N VAL A 71 4.05 -18.92 2.22
CA VAL A 71 3.59 -20.06 1.40
C VAL A 71 3.54 -19.70 -0.08
N GLN A 72 3.07 -18.49 -0.41
CA GLN A 72 3.00 -18.02 -1.79
C GLN A 72 4.41 -17.81 -2.38
N ALA A 73 5.29 -17.14 -1.62
CA ALA A 73 6.65 -16.86 -2.06
C ALA A 73 7.45 -18.14 -2.28
N GLU A 74 7.35 -19.13 -1.39
CA GLU A 74 8.01 -20.43 -1.53
C GLU A 74 7.66 -21.10 -2.86
N LYS A 75 6.37 -21.13 -3.20
CA LYS A 75 5.90 -21.70 -4.47
C LYS A 75 6.36 -20.89 -5.68
N GLN A 76 6.27 -19.57 -5.63
CA GLN A 76 6.55 -18.70 -6.78
C GLN A 76 8.05 -18.49 -7.05
N LEU A 77 8.89 -18.68 -6.04
CA LEU A 77 10.34 -18.56 -6.19
C LEU A 77 11.01 -19.88 -6.60
N GLU A 78 10.27 -20.97 -6.69
CA GLU A 78 10.82 -22.26 -7.12
C GLU A 78 11.46 -22.12 -8.52
N GLY A 79 12.73 -22.52 -8.64
CA GLY A 79 13.51 -22.42 -9.89
C GLY A 79 13.95 -21.00 -10.29
N SER A 80 13.63 -19.96 -9.51
CA SER A 80 13.98 -18.55 -9.82
C SER A 80 15.42 -18.16 -9.50
N THR A 81 16.14 -18.95 -8.69
CA THR A 81 17.44 -18.61 -8.08
C THR A 81 17.40 -17.46 -7.06
N VAL A 82 16.19 -17.04 -6.63
CA VAL A 82 16.00 -16.07 -5.58
C VAL A 82 15.73 -16.78 -4.27
N THR A 83 16.49 -16.48 -3.22
CA THR A 83 16.31 -17.05 -1.88
C THR A 83 15.21 -16.33 -1.13
N LEU A 84 14.29 -17.07 -0.52
CA LEU A 84 13.28 -16.51 0.38
C LEU A 84 13.88 -16.25 1.76
N TYR A 85 13.81 -14.99 2.21
CA TYR A 85 14.09 -14.57 3.58
C TYR A 85 12.77 -14.28 4.31
N ARG A 86 12.43 -15.13 5.27
CA ARG A 86 11.18 -15.04 6.05
C ARG A 86 11.35 -14.03 7.16
N MET A 87 10.86 -12.79 6.93
CA MET A 87 11.01 -11.68 7.89
C MET A 87 10.49 -12.06 9.27
N ALA A 88 11.20 -11.59 10.30
CA ALA A 88 10.92 -11.83 11.72
C ALA A 88 11.02 -13.30 12.19
N GLU A 89 11.51 -14.23 11.37
CA GLU A 89 11.86 -15.58 11.83
C GLU A 89 13.28 -15.58 12.41
N GLU A 90 13.51 -16.47 13.38
CA GLU A 90 14.81 -16.59 14.07
C GLU A 90 15.95 -16.88 13.07
N GLY A 91 17.05 -16.13 13.19
CA GLY A 91 18.22 -16.29 12.33
C GLY A 91 18.10 -15.66 10.93
N VAL A 92 16.98 -15.02 10.60
CA VAL A 92 16.79 -14.30 9.34
C VAL A 92 17.19 -12.83 9.52
N PRO A 93 18.23 -12.33 8.82
CA PRO A 93 18.65 -10.94 8.93
C PRO A 93 17.62 -9.99 8.33
N ALA A 94 17.48 -8.79 8.89
CA ALA A 94 16.77 -7.70 8.22
C ALA A 94 17.49 -7.29 6.91
N VAL A 95 16.77 -6.60 6.02
CA VAL A 95 17.35 -6.13 4.74
C VAL A 95 18.62 -5.31 4.98
N GLU A 96 18.57 -4.37 5.91
CA GLU A 96 19.70 -3.48 6.23
C GLU A 96 20.90 -4.26 6.81
N GLU A 97 20.65 -5.27 7.63
CA GLU A 97 21.70 -6.13 8.19
C GLU A 97 22.39 -6.94 7.09
N PHE A 98 21.58 -7.51 6.18
CA PHE A 98 22.11 -8.24 5.02
C PHE A 98 22.93 -7.32 4.11
N VAL A 99 22.40 -6.13 3.78
CA VAL A 99 23.11 -5.15 2.95
C VAL A 99 24.43 -4.76 3.61
N LYS A 100 24.43 -4.48 4.91
CA LYS A 100 25.63 -4.15 5.68
C LYS A 100 26.66 -5.28 5.68
N ASP A 101 26.20 -6.54 5.83
CA ASP A 101 27.09 -7.72 5.82
C ASP A 101 27.73 -7.94 4.43
N LYS A 102 26.92 -7.84 3.38
CA LYS A 102 27.36 -8.13 2.01
C LYS A 102 28.10 -7.00 1.31
N LEU A 103 27.97 -5.77 1.77
CA LEU A 103 28.63 -4.62 1.16
C LEU A 103 30.14 -4.66 1.44
N PRO A 104 30.99 -4.71 0.41
CA PRO A 104 32.45 -4.65 0.60
C PRO A 104 32.88 -3.25 1.07
N GLN A 105 34.11 -3.15 1.59
CA GLN A 105 34.71 -1.84 1.88
C GLN A 105 34.84 -1.05 0.58
N GLY A 106 34.39 0.21 0.58
CA GLY A 106 34.35 1.06 -0.60
C GLY A 106 33.26 0.71 -1.60
N GLY A 107 32.35 -0.23 -1.25
CA GLY A 107 31.30 -0.71 -2.15
C GLY A 107 30.17 0.29 -2.38
N CYS A 108 29.32 0.00 -3.35
CA CYS A 108 28.21 0.85 -3.78
C CYS A 108 26.84 0.15 -3.58
N ILE A 109 25.91 0.82 -2.90
CA ILE A 109 24.50 0.42 -2.79
C ILE A 109 23.70 1.18 -3.84
N GLY A 110 22.96 0.49 -4.70
CA GLY A 110 22.07 1.07 -5.70
C GLY A 110 20.60 0.86 -5.37
N PHE A 111 19.77 1.83 -5.70
CA PHE A 111 18.29 1.75 -5.73
C PHE A 111 17.71 2.92 -6.52
N ASP A 112 16.47 2.80 -6.97
CA ASP A 112 15.75 3.97 -7.47
C ASP A 112 15.35 4.86 -6.29
N GLY A 113 15.93 6.05 -6.19
CA GLY A 113 15.66 7.01 -5.11
C GLY A 113 14.20 7.43 -4.98
N ARG A 114 13.36 7.13 -5.98
CA ARG A 114 11.93 7.41 -5.98
C ARG A 114 11.10 6.30 -5.33
N THR A 115 11.63 5.06 -5.22
CA THR A 115 10.93 3.90 -4.65
C THR A 115 11.38 3.52 -3.24
N VAL A 116 12.35 4.24 -2.69
CA VAL A 116 12.83 4.11 -1.31
C VAL A 116 12.49 5.40 -0.58
N ASN A 117 11.85 5.33 0.59
CA ASN A 117 11.53 6.52 1.36
C ASN A 117 12.76 7.15 2.03
N GLY A 118 12.63 8.41 2.44
CA GLY A 118 13.74 9.18 3.01
C GLY A 118 14.36 8.54 4.25
N ALA A 119 13.53 8.02 5.16
CA ALA A 119 13.99 7.39 6.39
C ALA A 119 14.80 6.10 6.12
N TRP A 120 14.37 5.31 5.14
CA TRP A 120 15.08 4.09 4.76
C TRP A 120 16.33 4.40 3.95
N GLY A 121 16.27 5.39 3.06
CA GLY A 121 17.45 5.87 2.33
C GLY A 121 18.54 6.39 3.26
N GLU A 122 18.22 7.11 4.34
CA GLU A 122 19.18 7.55 5.35
C GLU A 122 19.89 6.38 6.04
N LYS A 123 19.23 5.23 6.25
CA LYS A 123 19.88 4.02 6.75
C LYS A 123 20.92 3.47 5.77
N PHE A 124 20.61 3.48 4.45
CA PHE A 124 21.58 3.07 3.43
C PHE A 124 22.76 4.04 3.32
N VAL A 125 22.53 5.34 3.51
CA VAL A 125 23.62 6.33 3.64
C VAL A 125 24.55 5.94 4.79
N ALA A 126 24.01 5.69 5.98
CA ALA A 126 24.82 5.33 7.16
C ALA A 126 25.61 4.03 6.94
N ILE A 127 25.01 3.01 6.29
CA ILE A 127 25.72 1.77 5.95
C ILE A 127 26.86 2.04 4.95
N ALA A 128 26.60 2.83 3.90
CA ALA A 128 27.62 3.19 2.92
C ALA A 128 28.79 3.96 3.56
N GLU A 129 28.51 4.95 4.41
CA GLU A 129 29.53 5.72 5.13
C GLU A 129 30.39 4.83 6.05
N GLU A 130 29.79 3.91 6.81
CA GLU A 130 30.51 2.96 7.66
C GLU A 130 31.48 2.09 6.83
N LYS A 131 31.08 1.71 5.64
CA LYS A 131 31.88 0.92 4.68
C LYS A 131 32.80 1.78 3.80
N LYS A 132 32.86 3.10 4.00
CA LYS A 132 33.55 4.07 3.13
C LYS A 132 33.15 3.93 1.65
N GLY A 133 31.92 3.57 1.43
CA GLY A 133 31.31 3.32 0.13
C GLY A 133 30.48 4.51 -0.37
N SER A 134 29.58 4.22 -1.29
CA SER A 134 28.74 5.23 -1.95
C SER A 134 27.33 4.71 -2.22
N LEU A 135 26.44 5.63 -2.60
CA LEU A 135 25.10 5.31 -3.10
C LEU A 135 24.98 5.63 -4.59
N PHE A 136 24.21 4.81 -5.31
CA PHE A 136 23.76 5.06 -6.68
C PHE A 136 22.23 5.12 -6.67
N VAL A 137 21.65 6.32 -6.83
CA VAL A 137 20.20 6.56 -6.61
C VAL A 137 19.53 7.34 -7.76
N GLY A 138 20.29 7.71 -8.78
CA GLY A 138 19.83 8.62 -9.85
C GLY A 138 19.13 7.93 -11.01
N GLU A 139 19.18 6.61 -11.12
CA GLU A 139 18.66 5.85 -12.27
C GLU A 139 18.01 4.56 -11.82
N ASP A 140 16.84 4.25 -12.37
CA ASP A 140 16.17 2.98 -12.18
C ASP A 140 16.75 1.92 -13.14
N LEU A 141 17.59 1.01 -12.61
CA LEU A 141 18.21 -0.05 -13.42
C LEU A 141 17.19 -1.07 -13.93
N ILE A 142 16.06 -1.24 -13.26
CA ILE A 142 15.00 -2.13 -13.73
C ILE A 142 14.40 -1.59 -15.04
N ASN A 143 14.27 -0.28 -15.15
CA ASN A 143 13.76 0.35 -16.38
C ASN A 143 14.63 0.07 -17.62
N LEU A 144 15.92 -0.15 -17.44
CA LEU A 144 16.85 -0.45 -18.55
C LEU A 144 16.70 -1.87 -19.11
N ILE A 145 16.17 -2.78 -18.28
CA ILE A 145 16.04 -4.21 -18.62
C ILE A 145 14.58 -4.66 -18.82
N TRP A 146 13.63 -3.82 -18.44
CA TRP A 146 12.19 -4.08 -18.60
C TRP A 146 11.64 -3.34 -19.81
N THR A 147 11.90 -3.88 -20.99
CA THR A 147 11.63 -3.22 -22.28
C THR A 147 10.14 -3.01 -22.60
N ASP A 148 9.26 -3.81 -22.02
CA ASP A 148 7.81 -3.75 -22.15
C ASP A 148 7.13 -3.21 -20.86
N ARG A 149 7.85 -2.39 -20.09
CA ARG A 149 7.31 -1.80 -18.87
C ARG A 149 6.08 -0.95 -19.17
N PRO A 150 4.95 -1.18 -18.49
CA PRO A 150 3.78 -0.33 -18.65
C PRO A 150 4.09 1.16 -18.38
N GLU A 151 3.48 2.07 -19.13
CA GLU A 151 3.57 3.50 -18.84
C GLU A 151 2.90 3.83 -17.50
N LEU A 152 3.16 5.03 -16.97
CA LEU A 152 2.39 5.58 -15.84
C LEU A 152 0.94 5.72 -16.25
N SER A 153 0.04 5.38 -15.33
CA SER A 153 -1.41 5.52 -15.55
C SER A 153 -1.79 6.97 -15.78
N LYS A 154 -2.76 7.20 -16.65
CA LYS A 154 -3.38 8.48 -16.97
C LYS A 154 -4.89 8.36 -16.90
N ALA A 155 -5.38 7.84 -15.77
CA ALA A 155 -6.81 7.63 -15.56
C ALA A 155 -7.57 8.96 -15.41
N PRO A 156 -8.84 9.04 -15.84
CA PRO A 156 -9.66 10.22 -15.68
C PRO A 156 -9.82 10.64 -14.22
N LEU A 157 -9.91 11.94 -13.98
CA LEU A 157 -10.18 12.53 -12.68
C LEU A 157 -11.66 12.80 -12.48
N PHE A 158 -12.12 12.79 -11.23
CA PHE A 158 -13.44 13.29 -10.87
C PHE A 158 -13.41 14.03 -9.52
N ILE A 159 -14.32 14.99 -9.35
CA ILE A 159 -14.48 15.75 -8.12
C ILE A 159 -15.42 15.00 -7.20
N LEU A 160 -15.01 14.78 -5.96
CA LEU A 160 -15.89 14.30 -4.90
C LEU A 160 -16.65 15.50 -4.31
N GLU A 161 -17.93 15.59 -4.61
CA GLU A 161 -18.78 16.69 -4.18
C GLU A 161 -18.81 16.86 -2.66
N GLU A 162 -19.00 18.10 -2.21
CA GLU A 162 -19.01 18.43 -0.79
C GLU A 162 -20.13 17.73 0.01
N LYS A 163 -21.22 17.36 -0.65
CA LYS A 163 -22.27 16.53 -0.02
C LYS A 163 -21.77 15.16 0.47
N TYR A 164 -20.63 14.70 -0.04
CA TYR A 164 -19.95 13.47 0.39
C TYR A 164 -18.78 13.75 1.33
N SER A 165 -17.99 14.78 1.03
CA SER A 165 -16.79 15.12 1.80
C SER A 165 -17.07 16.00 3.03
N GLY A 166 -18.21 16.69 3.08
CA GLY A 166 -18.64 17.53 4.19
C GLY A 166 -17.78 18.77 4.43
N LYS A 167 -16.77 19.02 3.58
CA LYS A 167 -15.86 20.15 3.71
C LYS A 167 -15.20 20.47 2.38
N SER A 168 -15.18 21.75 2.03
CA SER A 168 -14.56 22.23 0.79
C SER A 168 -13.04 22.07 0.80
N THR A 169 -12.44 22.01 -0.37
CA THR A 169 -10.98 22.00 -0.55
C THR A 169 -10.32 23.24 0.04
N ALA A 170 -10.91 24.42 -0.15
CA ALA A 170 -10.39 25.65 0.42
C ALA A 170 -10.33 25.64 1.95
N GLU A 171 -11.35 25.09 2.62
CA GLU A 171 -11.37 24.94 4.07
C GLU A 171 -10.33 23.94 4.54
N LYS A 172 -10.18 22.78 3.86
CA LYS A 172 -9.17 21.79 4.20
C LYS A 172 -7.75 22.35 4.06
N ILE A 173 -7.46 23.08 2.96
CA ILE A 173 -6.17 23.75 2.77
C ILE A 173 -5.90 24.77 3.87
N LYS A 174 -6.91 25.55 4.27
CA LYS A 174 -6.80 26.50 5.37
C LYS A 174 -6.44 25.81 6.70
N ASP A 175 -7.08 24.67 7.00
CA ASP A 175 -6.79 23.91 8.21
C ASP A 175 -5.37 23.32 8.21
N VAL A 176 -4.92 22.78 7.08
CA VAL A 176 -3.54 22.29 6.96
C VAL A 176 -2.53 23.41 7.15
N ARG A 177 -2.78 24.60 6.56
CA ARG A 177 -1.93 25.79 6.78
C ARG A 177 -1.91 26.22 8.25
N ALA A 178 -3.03 26.11 8.96
CA ALA A 178 -3.05 26.39 10.40
C ALA A 178 -2.14 25.43 11.17
N LYS A 179 -2.15 24.13 10.82
CA LYS A 179 -1.24 23.15 11.42
C LYS A 179 0.23 23.39 11.04
N MET A 180 0.51 23.77 9.82
CA MET A 180 1.86 24.20 9.41
C MET A 180 2.35 25.37 10.27
N ALA A 181 1.49 26.36 10.52
CA ALA A 181 1.83 27.52 11.35
C ALA A 181 2.07 27.14 12.83
N GLU A 182 1.26 26.24 13.38
CA GLU A 182 1.44 25.69 14.74
C GLU A 182 2.82 25.00 14.89
N GLU A 183 3.28 24.31 13.85
CA GLU A 183 4.58 23.64 13.79
C GLU A 183 5.73 24.58 13.41
N GLY A 184 5.46 25.81 13.00
CA GLY A 184 6.45 26.76 12.50
C GLY A 184 6.98 26.43 11.11
N ALA A 185 6.23 25.68 10.31
CA ALA A 185 6.60 25.30 8.94
C ALA A 185 6.17 26.34 7.91
N ASP A 186 7.04 26.60 6.94
CA ASP A 186 6.77 27.47 5.80
C ASP A 186 6.28 26.71 4.59
N VAL A 187 6.75 25.48 4.42
CA VAL A 187 6.48 24.60 3.28
C VAL A 187 6.11 23.21 3.79
N HIS A 188 5.08 22.61 3.22
CA HIS A 188 4.73 21.22 3.44
C HIS A 188 4.81 20.44 2.12
N ILE A 189 5.64 19.40 2.09
CA ILE A 189 5.75 18.48 0.94
C ILE A 189 4.90 17.26 1.26
N LEU A 190 3.84 17.04 0.48
CA LEU A 190 2.90 15.94 0.62
C LEU A 190 2.99 15.01 -0.58
N THR A 191 3.31 13.73 -0.31
CA THR A 191 3.45 12.70 -1.34
C THR A 191 2.42 11.58 -1.21
N SER A 192 1.76 11.44 -0.06
CA SER A 192 0.70 10.46 0.15
C SER A 192 -0.50 10.72 -0.75
N LEU A 193 -0.75 9.83 -1.70
CA LEU A 193 -1.82 9.98 -2.70
C LEU A 193 -3.20 10.06 -2.06
N CYS A 194 -3.46 9.26 -1.00
CA CYS A 194 -4.73 9.28 -0.28
C CYS A 194 -4.95 10.61 0.46
N ASP A 195 -3.88 11.23 0.97
CA ASP A 195 -3.96 12.51 1.64
C ASP A 195 -4.20 13.66 0.65
N ILE A 196 -3.53 13.62 -0.50
CA ILE A 196 -3.75 14.57 -1.59
C ILE A 196 -5.20 14.46 -2.10
N ALA A 197 -5.69 13.23 -2.36
CA ALA A 197 -7.05 12.99 -2.82
C ALA A 197 -8.10 13.49 -1.80
N TRP A 198 -7.85 13.29 -0.51
CA TRP A 198 -8.72 13.83 0.56
C TRP A 198 -8.65 15.35 0.62
N LEU A 199 -7.46 15.94 0.58
CA LEU A 199 -7.25 17.39 0.68
C LEU A 199 -7.92 18.14 -0.47
N LEU A 200 -7.76 17.65 -1.70
CA LEU A 200 -8.25 18.29 -2.91
C LEU A 200 -9.69 17.91 -3.28
N ASN A 201 -10.34 16.98 -2.56
CA ASN A 201 -11.63 16.41 -2.97
C ASN A 201 -11.64 15.89 -4.42
N ILE A 202 -10.50 15.40 -4.92
CA ILE A 202 -10.36 14.82 -6.25
C ILE A 202 -10.03 13.34 -6.12
N ARG A 203 -10.59 12.55 -7.03
CA ARG A 203 -10.32 11.11 -7.16
C ARG A 203 -9.86 10.82 -8.58
N GLY A 204 -9.17 9.71 -8.75
CA GLY A 204 -8.72 9.18 -10.04
C GLY A 204 -8.70 7.67 -10.02
N GLY A 205 -8.13 7.05 -11.04
CA GLY A 205 -8.07 5.60 -11.19
C GLY A 205 -6.65 5.09 -11.47
N ASP A 206 -5.62 5.79 -11.03
CA ASP A 206 -4.23 5.45 -11.37
C ASP A 206 -3.72 4.18 -10.68
N ILE A 207 -4.31 3.81 -9.56
CA ILE A 207 -4.02 2.57 -8.85
C ILE A 207 -5.29 1.72 -8.79
N GLN A 208 -5.19 0.47 -9.20
CA GLN A 208 -6.32 -0.47 -9.15
C GLN A 208 -6.88 -0.53 -7.72
N SER A 209 -8.18 -0.44 -7.59
CA SER A 209 -8.90 -0.48 -6.31
C SER A 209 -8.51 0.62 -5.33
N VAL A 210 -7.85 1.69 -5.78
CA VAL A 210 -7.55 2.87 -4.95
C VAL A 210 -7.85 4.13 -5.77
N PRO A 211 -8.87 4.92 -5.43
CA PRO A 211 -9.32 6.03 -6.25
C PRO A 211 -8.45 7.29 -6.05
N VAL A 212 -7.21 7.23 -6.48
CA VAL A 212 -6.19 8.27 -6.33
C VAL A 212 -5.58 8.68 -7.67
N VAL A 213 -4.84 9.77 -7.64
CA VAL A 213 -4.10 10.36 -8.76
C VAL A 213 -2.62 10.32 -8.44
N LEU A 214 -1.79 9.80 -9.33
CA LEU A 214 -0.33 9.87 -9.20
C LEU A 214 0.10 11.34 -9.21
N SER A 215 0.48 11.87 -8.04
CA SER A 215 0.75 13.29 -7.88
C SER A 215 1.56 13.61 -6.64
N TYR A 216 2.19 14.77 -6.65
CA TYR A 216 2.80 15.39 -5.47
C TYR A 216 2.12 16.74 -5.20
N LEU A 217 2.14 17.17 -3.96
CA LEU A 217 1.61 18.47 -3.59
C LEU A 217 2.59 19.21 -2.70
N VAL A 218 2.81 20.47 -3.03
CA VAL A 218 3.56 21.41 -2.18
C VAL A 218 2.62 22.50 -1.72
N LEU A 219 2.47 22.64 -0.42
CA LEU A 219 1.69 23.70 0.20
C LEU A 219 2.64 24.67 0.88
N THR A 220 2.56 25.95 0.53
CA THR A 220 3.23 27.04 1.22
C THR A 220 2.18 27.87 1.99
N ARG A 221 2.62 28.94 2.63
CA ARG A 221 1.71 29.85 3.35
C ARG A 221 0.61 30.43 2.46
N ASP A 222 0.92 30.64 1.17
CA ASP A 222 0.07 31.32 0.19
C ASP A 222 -0.20 30.53 -1.09
N GLN A 223 0.63 29.55 -1.44
CA GLN A 223 0.51 28.76 -2.66
C GLN A 223 0.09 27.32 -2.37
N CYS A 224 -0.62 26.69 -3.30
CA CYS A 224 -0.89 25.27 -3.37
C CYS A 224 -0.52 24.80 -4.78
N ILE A 225 0.54 23.99 -4.89
CA ILE A 225 1.08 23.54 -6.17
C ILE A 225 0.90 22.04 -6.25
N TRP A 226 0.17 21.58 -7.27
CA TRP A 226 -0.13 20.18 -7.51
C TRP A 226 0.63 19.68 -8.74
N PHE A 227 1.52 18.71 -8.56
CA PHE A 227 2.35 18.11 -9.60
C PHE A 227 1.70 16.82 -10.07
N LEU A 228 1.26 16.76 -11.31
CA LEU A 228 0.57 15.61 -11.89
C LEU A 228 0.80 15.54 -13.41
N GLN A 229 0.33 14.45 -14.03
CA GLN A 229 0.31 14.37 -15.49
C GLN A 229 -0.79 15.30 -16.01
N GLU A 230 -0.43 16.41 -16.67
CA GLU A 230 -1.36 17.48 -17.04
C GLU A 230 -2.42 17.03 -18.05
N GLU A 231 -2.17 15.97 -18.81
CA GLU A 231 -3.10 15.43 -19.81
C GLU A 231 -4.41 14.91 -19.21
N VAL A 232 -4.43 14.59 -17.92
CA VAL A 232 -5.65 14.12 -17.25
C VAL A 232 -6.54 15.23 -16.70
N VAL A 233 -6.08 16.49 -16.80
CA VAL A 233 -6.81 17.68 -16.32
C VAL A 233 -7.73 18.20 -17.42
N ASP A 234 -9.00 17.82 -17.38
CA ASP A 234 -10.03 18.35 -18.27
C ASP A 234 -10.49 19.76 -17.88
N ASP A 235 -11.39 20.35 -18.65
CA ASP A 235 -11.87 21.71 -18.41
C ASP A 235 -12.65 21.85 -17.10
N THR A 236 -13.37 20.80 -16.68
CA THR A 236 -14.12 20.77 -15.40
C THR A 236 -13.15 20.80 -14.21
N ILE A 237 -12.15 19.92 -14.24
CA ILE A 237 -11.10 19.90 -13.22
C ILE A 237 -10.32 21.21 -13.22
N ARG A 238 -9.97 21.74 -14.39
CA ARG A 238 -9.26 23.03 -14.51
C ARG A 238 -10.03 24.18 -13.89
N ALA A 239 -11.35 24.25 -14.11
CA ALA A 239 -12.21 25.25 -13.49
C ALA A 239 -12.23 25.13 -11.97
N TYR A 240 -12.36 23.90 -11.46
CA TYR A 240 -12.34 23.60 -10.03
C TYR A 240 -11.00 23.97 -9.36
N LEU A 241 -9.87 23.64 -9.99
CA LEU A 241 -8.54 23.99 -9.49
C LEU A 241 -8.34 25.50 -9.44
N LYS A 242 -8.79 26.22 -10.48
CA LYS A 242 -8.75 27.69 -10.53
C LYS A 242 -9.58 28.33 -9.41
N GLU A 243 -10.80 27.84 -9.17
CA GLU A 243 -11.67 28.30 -8.08
C GLU A 243 -11.01 28.13 -6.70
N ASN A 244 -10.29 27.04 -6.51
CA ASN A 244 -9.60 26.71 -5.26
C ASN A 244 -8.16 27.25 -5.18
N HIS A 245 -7.73 28.08 -6.15
CA HIS A 245 -6.39 28.67 -6.22
C HIS A 245 -5.26 27.63 -6.19
N ILE A 246 -5.41 26.53 -6.93
CA ILE A 246 -4.43 25.45 -7.04
C ILE A 246 -3.72 25.60 -8.39
N GLU A 247 -2.39 25.74 -8.37
CA GLU A 247 -1.52 25.73 -9.52
C GLU A 247 -1.18 24.28 -9.89
N THR A 248 -1.20 23.94 -11.19
CA THR A 248 -0.72 22.62 -11.67
C THR A 248 0.65 22.75 -12.31
N ARG A 249 1.48 21.73 -12.15
CA ARG A 249 2.77 21.56 -12.84
C ARG A 249 2.93 20.10 -13.29
N PRO A 250 3.79 19.86 -14.31
CA PRO A 250 4.13 18.49 -14.73
C PRO A 250 4.62 17.63 -13.56
N TYR A 251 4.25 16.36 -13.59
CA TYR A 251 4.50 15.40 -12.50
C TYR A 251 5.96 15.37 -12.01
N ASP A 252 6.91 15.29 -12.93
CA ASP A 252 8.33 15.20 -12.58
C ASP A 252 8.96 16.54 -12.17
N ASP A 253 8.27 17.66 -12.36
CA ASP A 253 8.78 18.99 -12.00
C ASP A 253 8.96 19.16 -10.49
N ILE A 254 8.41 18.26 -9.66
CA ILE A 254 8.67 18.24 -8.22
C ILE A 254 10.18 18.17 -7.92
N TYR A 255 10.95 17.40 -8.70
CA TYR A 255 12.39 17.22 -8.49
C TYR A 255 13.22 18.45 -8.92
N THR A 256 12.69 19.29 -9.78
CA THR A 256 13.30 20.58 -10.14
C THR A 256 12.82 21.73 -9.26
N TYR A 257 11.61 21.59 -8.68
CA TYR A 257 11.04 22.58 -7.77
C TYR A 257 11.68 22.51 -6.37
N VAL A 258 11.84 21.32 -5.81
CA VAL A 258 12.35 21.13 -4.44
C VAL A 258 13.70 21.83 -4.21
N PRO A 259 14.70 21.80 -5.11
CA PRO A 259 15.94 22.58 -4.97
C PRO A 259 15.76 24.09 -4.93
N THR A 260 14.62 24.62 -5.39
CA THR A 260 14.35 26.07 -5.41
C THR A 260 13.77 26.59 -4.09
N ILE A 261 13.43 25.70 -3.15
CA ILE A 261 12.93 26.09 -1.82
C ILE A 261 14.04 26.88 -1.10
N PRO A 262 13.75 28.09 -0.59
CA PRO A 262 14.75 28.92 0.06
C PRO A 262 15.39 28.24 1.28
N GLU A 263 16.69 28.40 1.48
CA GLU A 263 17.41 27.86 2.63
C GLU A 263 16.87 28.32 3.99
N SER A 264 16.24 29.49 4.02
CA SER A 264 15.61 30.04 5.21
C SER A 264 14.25 29.43 5.54
N ALA A 265 13.68 28.61 4.64
CA ALA A 265 12.37 27.99 4.85
C ALA A 265 12.47 26.80 5.79
N VAL A 266 11.41 26.59 6.57
CA VAL A 266 11.23 25.39 7.37
C VAL A 266 10.28 24.45 6.64
N VAL A 267 10.75 23.24 6.32
CA VAL A 267 10.01 22.25 5.55
C VAL A 267 9.44 21.17 6.46
N LEU A 268 8.11 21.01 6.44
CA LEU A 268 7.40 19.90 7.06
C LEU A 268 7.24 18.76 6.07
N MET A 269 7.68 17.57 6.41
CA MET A 269 7.45 16.35 5.65
C MET A 269 7.59 15.11 6.53
N ASN A 270 6.96 14.02 6.11
CA ASN A 270 7.15 12.71 6.72
C ASN A 270 8.18 11.90 5.91
N LYS A 271 9.40 11.77 6.40
CA LYS A 271 10.47 11.02 5.72
C LYS A 271 10.15 9.54 5.50
N SER A 272 9.17 8.98 6.22
CA SER A 272 8.71 7.61 6.01
C SER A 272 7.73 7.46 4.84
N SER A 273 7.22 8.56 4.29
CA SER A 273 6.33 8.56 3.13
C SER A 273 6.88 9.35 1.93
N VAL A 274 7.77 10.32 2.17
CA VAL A 274 8.44 11.07 1.10
C VAL A 274 9.61 10.26 0.55
N ASN A 275 9.71 10.10 -0.76
CA ASN A 275 10.78 9.34 -1.37
C ASN A 275 12.16 10.00 -1.16
N TYR A 276 13.21 9.15 -1.16
CA TYR A 276 14.58 9.57 -0.88
C TYR A 276 15.09 10.63 -1.87
N ARG A 277 14.69 10.56 -3.15
CA ARG A 277 15.12 11.54 -4.14
C ARG A 277 14.66 12.95 -3.76
N ILE A 278 13.41 13.14 -3.36
CA ILE A 278 12.92 14.44 -2.86
C ILE A 278 13.72 14.88 -1.65
N CYS A 279 13.97 13.97 -0.69
CA CYS A 279 14.77 14.30 0.50
C CYS A 279 16.20 14.73 0.16
N SER A 280 16.84 14.08 -0.81
CA SER A 280 18.21 14.34 -1.22
C SER A 280 18.39 15.59 -2.10
N GLU A 281 17.32 16.05 -2.78
CA GLU A 281 17.30 17.28 -3.60
C GLU A 281 17.09 18.54 -2.75
N LEU A 282 16.64 18.41 -1.50
CA LEU A 282 16.56 19.55 -0.58
C LEU A 282 17.96 20.08 -0.26
N ASN A 283 18.08 21.41 -0.21
CA ASN A 283 19.33 22.01 0.25
C ASN A 283 19.64 21.53 1.70
N LYS A 284 20.88 21.13 1.93
CA LYS A 284 21.35 20.57 3.22
C LYS A 284 21.20 21.52 4.40
N ASN A 285 21.09 22.83 4.16
CA ASN A 285 20.92 23.85 5.18
C ASN A 285 19.44 24.08 5.57
N ILE A 286 18.50 23.53 4.81
CA ILE A 286 17.06 23.66 5.11
C ILE A 286 16.74 22.91 6.40
N GLN A 287 16.03 23.58 7.30
CA GLN A 287 15.46 22.94 8.47
C GLN A 287 14.27 22.06 8.08
N VAL A 288 14.35 20.76 8.39
CA VAL A 288 13.28 19.79 8.14
C VAL A 288 12.61 19.40 9.44
N ILE A 289 11.28 19.54 9.51
CA ILE A 289 10.43 18.98 10.55
C ILE A 289 9.93 17.63 10.04
N ASN A 290 10.53 16.55 10.58
CA ASN A 290 10.12 15.19 10.23
C ASN A 290 9.00 14.73 11.16
N LYS A 291 7.76 14.81 10.72
CA LYS A 291 6.55 14.42 11.46
C LYS A 291 5.52 13.79 10.52
N PRO A 292 4.54 13.01 11.04
CA PRO A 292 3.37 12.57 10.28
C PRO A 292 2.67 13.75 9.61
N ASN A 293 2.11 13.52 8.43
CA ASN A 293 1.36 14.55 7.72
C ASN A 293 0.14 15.01 8.55
N PRO A 294 -0.12 16.31 8.69
CA PRO A 294 -1.32 16.79 9.39
C PRO A 294 -2.61 16.19 8.81
N THR A 295 -2.62 15.91 7.51
CA THR A 295 -3.73 15.32 6.77
C THR A 295 -4.07 13.88 7.22
N GLU A 296 -3.12 13.11 7.75
CA GLU A 296 -3.37 11.75 8.24
C GLU A 296 -4.44 11.73 9.33
N LEU A 297 -4.25 12.53 10.38
CA LEU A 297 -5.20 12.61 11.49
C LEU A 297 -6.49 13.33 11.07
N MET A 298 -6.40 14.40 10.28
CA MET A 298 -7.57 15.13 9.79
C MET A 298 -8.50 14.24 8.95
N LYS A 299 -7.93 13.38 8.10
CA LYS A 299 -8.66 12.39 7.29
C LYS A 299 -9.24 11.27 8.16
N ALA A 300 -8.50 10.85 9.19
CA ALA A 300 -8.94 9.78 10.09
C ALA A 300 -10.13 10.21 10.98
N VAL A 301 -10.16 11.47 11.40
CA VAL A 301 -11.28 12.03 12.22
C VAL A 301 -12.36 12.57 11.28
N LYS A 302 -13.42 11.77 11.08
CA LYS A 302 -14.52 12.08 10.16
C LYS A 302 -15.39 13.22 10.71
N ASN A 303 -15.78 14.15 9.82
CA ASN A 303 -16.82 15.12 10.10
C ASN A 303 -18.23 14.46 10.10
N PRO A 304 -19.28 15.14 10.58
CA PRO A 304 -20.63 14.54 10.64
C PRO A 304 -21.15 14.03 9.28
N VAL A 305 -20.88 14.75 8.20
CA VAL A 305 -21.30 14.36 6.84
C VAL A 305 -20.59 13.08 6.39
N GLU A 306 -19.27 13.00 6.59
CA GLU A 306 -18.50 11.79 6.31
C GLU A 306 -18.95 10.59 7.15
N VAL A 307 -19.34 10.82 8.42
CA VAL A 307 -19.87 9.74 9.29
C VAL A 307 -21.20 9.20 8.75
N ASP A 308 -22.14 10.07 8.38
CA ASP A 308 -23.44 9.65 7.87
C ASP A 308 -23.32 8.97 6.51
N ASN A 309 -22.47 9.50 5.62
CA ASN A 309 -22.15 8.87 4.35
C ASN A 309 -21.48 7.51 4.54
N THR A 310 -20.52 7.38 5.43
CA THR A 310 -19.88 6.09 5.74
C THR A 310 -20.90 5.05 6.24
N ARG A 311 -21.84 5.45 7.09
CA ARG A 311 -22.94 4.55 7.51
C ARG A 311 -23.79 4.09 6.33
N LEU A 312 -24.12 5.01 5.41
CA LEU A 312 -24.89 4.68 4.20
C LEU A 312 -24.12 3.71 3.30
N ALA A 313 -22.83 3.93 3.07
CA ALA A 313 -21.98 3.02 2.32
C ALA A 313 -22.00 1.61 2.91
N HIS A 314 -21.91 1.48 4.25
CA HIS A 314 -21.97 0.19 4.93
C HIS A 314 -23.34 -0.49 4.86
N VAL A 315 -24.45 0.26 4.78
CA VAL A 315 -25.77 -0.31 4.54
C VAL A 315 -25.85 -0.88 3.12
N LYS A 316 -25.40 -0.13 2.10
CA LYS A 316 -25.36 -0.57 0.70
C LYS A 316 -24.54 -1.85 0.55
N ASP A 317 -23.33 -1.84 1.06
CA ASP A 317 -22.42 -2.98 1.00
C ASP A 317 -22.93 -4.18 1.80
N GLY A 318 -23.53 -3.93 2.97
CA GLY A 318 -24.19 -4.95 3.77
C GLY A 318 -25.34 -5.65 3.04
N VAL A 319 -26.10 -4.94 2.19
CA VAL A 319 -27.11 -5.53 1.31
C VAL A 319 -26.46 -6.46 0.28
N ALA A 320 -25.35 -6.02 -0.34
CA ALA A 320 -24.62 -6.83 -1.33
C ALA A 320 -24.10 -8.12 -0.70
N VAL A 321 -23.43 -8.02 0.46
CA VAL A 321 -22.90 -9.18 1.20
C VAL A 321 -24.02 -10.10 1.69
N THR A 322 -25.15 -9.57 2.13
CA THR A 322 -26.31 -10.38 2.56
C THR A 322 -26.92 -11.17 1.40
N LYS A 323 -27.09 -10.53 0.23
CA LYS A 323 -27.52 -11.20 -1.00
C LYS A 323 -26.55 -12.31 -1.41
N PHE A 324 -25.24 -12.05 -1.32
CA PHE A 324 -24.21 -13.05 -1.57
C PHE A 324 -24.31 -14.22 -0.59
N MET A 325 -24.42 -13.96 0.71
CA MET A 325 -24.56 -15.00 1.73
C MET A 325 -25.80 -15.88 1.46
N TYR A 326 -26.92 -15.27 1.14
CA TYR A 326 -28.14 -16.01 0.81
C TYR A 326 -27.94 -16.91 -0.41
N TRP A 327 -27.37 -16.36 -1.50
CA TRP A 327 -27.07 -17.11 -2.71
C TRP A 327 -26.11 -18.27 -2.43
N LEU A 328 -25.02 -18.04 -1.73
CA LEU A 328 -24.03 -19.06 -1.38
C LEU A 328 -24.68 -20.22 -0.58
N LYS A 329 -25.40 -19.87 0.49
CA LYS A 329 -26.04 -20.87 1.38
C LYS A 329 -27.14 -21.68 0.71
N THR A 330 -27.87 -21.09 -0.23
CA THR A 330 -28.99 -21.79 -0.90
C THR A 330 -28.55 -22.63 -2.08
N ASN A 331 -27.40 -22.38 -2.67
CA ASN A 331 -26.95 -23.00 -3.91
C ASN A 331 -25.72 -23.90 -3.78
N ILE A 332 -24.98 -23.84 -2.67
CA ILE A 332 -23.81 -24.70 -2.46
C ILE A 332 -24.22 -26.18 -2.58
N GLY A 333 -23.45 -26.94 -3.37
CA GLY A 333 -23.76 -28.35 -3.69
C GLY A 333 -24.90 -28.56 -4.68
N LYS A 334 -25.59 -27.52 -5.16
CA LYS A 334 -26.66 -27.60 -6.17
C LYS A 334 -26.22 -27.12 -7.55
N ILE A 335 -25.33 -26.18 -7.60
CA ILE A 335 -24.71 -25.65 -8.82
C ILE A 335 -23.18 -25.65 -8.66
N PRO A 336 -22.41 -25.77 -9.77
CA PRO A 336 -20.96 -25.59 -9.71
C PRO A 336 -20.59 -24.20 -9.22
N MET A 337 -19.70 -24.14 -8.23
CA MET A 337 -19.18 -22.90 -7.67
C MET A 337 -17.67 -23.00 -7.48
N THR A 338 -16.96 -21.92 -7.68
CA THR A 338 -15.52 -21.80 -7.43
C THR A 338 -15.23 -20.53 -6.63
N GLU A 339 -14.02 -20.40 -6.13
CA GLU A 339 -13.57 -19.17 -5.45
C GLU A 339 -13.78 -17.94 -6.34
N ILE A 340 -13.41 -18.02 -7.63
CA ILE A 340 -13.61 -16.92 -8.60
C ILE A 340 -15.09 -16.64 -8.81
N SER A 341 -15.91 -17.67 -9.07
CA SER A 341 -17.34 -17.43 -9.32
C SER A 341 -18.08 -16.87 -8.11
N ALA A 342 -17.63 -17.18 -6.89
CA ALA A 342 -18.15 -16.60 -5.66
C ALA A 342 -17.75 -15.12 -5.52
N SER A 343 -16.49 -14.79 -5.83
CA SER A 343 -16.01 -13.42 -5.89
C SER A 343 -16.79 -12.57 -6.91
N ASP A 344 -16.93 -13.08 -8.14
CA ASP A 344 -17.63 -12.40 -9.23
C ASP A 344 -19.11 -12.13 -8.89
N TYR A 345 -19.77 -13.11 -8.24
CA TYR A 345 -21.14 -12.92 -7.80
C TYR A 345 -21.27 -11.80 -6.77
N LEU A 346 -20.37 -11.75 -5.79
CA LEU A 346 -20.37 -10.70 -4.78
C LEU A 346 -20.11 -9.32 -5.40
N GLU A 347 -19.12 -9.21 -6.30
CA GLU A 347 -18.85 -7.98 -7.04
C GLU A 347 -20.07 -7.52 -7.83
N ALA A 348 -20.77 -8.43 -8.53
CA ALA A 348 -22.00 -8.11 -9.26
C ALA A 348 -23.07 -7.51 -8.32
N ARG A 349 -23.17 -7.99 -7.07
CA ARG A 349 -24.12 -7.41 -6.08
C ARG A 349 -23.72 -6.00 -5.61
N ARG A 350 -22.41 -5.73 -5.52
CA ARG A 350 -21.89 -4.38 -5.24
C ARG A 350 -22.16 -3.41 -6.38
N ARG A 351 -21.94 -3.85 -7.63
CA ARG A 351 -22.21 -3.04 -8.84
C ARG A 351 -23.68 -2.68 -9.03
N GLU A 352 -24.62 -3.39 -8.39
CA GLU A 352 -26.04 -3.02 -8.34
C GLU A 352 -26.33 -1.84 -7.39
N GLN A 353 -25.41 -1.52 -6.50
CA GLN A 353 -25.61 -0.44 -5.55
C GLN A 353 -25.34 0.92 -6.22
N GLU A 354 -26.16 1.90 -5.91
CA GLU A 354 -25.99 3.28 -6.39
C GLU A 354 -24.65 3.86 -5.88
N ASN A 355 -23.99 4.64 -6.74
CA ASN A 355 -22.72 5.31 -6.44
C ASN A 355 -21.52 4.36 -6.18
N PHE A 356 -21.61 3.11 -6.58
CA PHE A 356 -20.45 2.21 -6.55
C PHE A 356 -19.40 2.70 -7.56
N ILE A 357 -18.16 2.79 -7.13
CA ILE A 357 -17.00 3.23 -7.95
C ILE A 357 -16.22 2.00 -8.41
N ASP A 358 -15.68 1.24 -7.46
CA ASP A 358 -14.86 0.06 -7.70
C ASP A 358 -14.77 -0.80 -6.42
N LEU A 359 -14.14 -1.97 -6.51
CA LEU A 359 -13.74 -2.72 -5.32
C LEU A 359 -12.70 -1.93 -4.53
N SER A 360 -12.71 -2.04 -3.19
CA SER A 360 -11.70 -1.39 -2.34
C SER A 360 -10.37 -2.14 -2.31
N PHE A 361 -10.40 -3.42 -2.67
CA PHE A 361 -9.25 -4.29 -2.93
C PHE A 361 -9.72 -5.54 -3.69
N THR A 362 -8.78 -6.29 -4.25
CA THR A 362 -9.10 -7.55 -4.92
C THR A 362 -9.71 -8.51 -3.91
N THR A 363 -10.93 -8.98 -4.17
CA THR A 363 -11.66 -9.88 -3.27
C THR A 363 -10.83 -11.14 -2.97
N ILE A 364 -10.67 -11.43 -1.71
CA ILE A 364 -10.13 -12.70 -1.21
C ILE A 364 -11.30 -13.65 -1.06
N SER A 365 -11.37 -14.69 -1.88
CA SER A 365 -12.34 -15.77 -1.77
C SER A 365 -11.54 -17.05 -1.66
N ALA A 366 -11.39 -17.57 -0.44
CA ALA A 366 -10.41 -18.60 -0.13
C ALA A 366 -11.06 -19.81 0.54
N TYR A 367 -10.96 -20.97 -0.13
CA TYR A 367 -11.53 -22.23 0.33
C TYR A 367 -10.42 -23.23 0.74
N GLY A 368 -10.65 -23.95 1.84
CA GLY A 368 -9.73 -24.98 2.31
C GLY A 368 -8.31 -24.45 2.54
N ALA A 369 -7.32 -25.07 1.92
CA ALA A 369 -5.90 -24.74 2.10
C ALA A 369 -5.54 -23.31 1.61
N ASN A 370 -6.27 -22.75 0.65
CA ASN A 370 -6.04 -21.40 0.15
C ASN A 370 -6.32 -20.33 1.23
N ALA A 371 -7.19 -20.62 2.19
CA ALA A 371 -7.48 -19.72 3.30
C ALA A 371 -6.31 -19.58 4.32
N ALA A 372 -5.27 -20.38 4.19
CA ALA A 372 -4.03 -20.19 4.96
C ALA A 372 -3.14 -19.07 4.42
N MET A 373 -3.46 -18.50 3.26
CA MET A 373 -2.77 -17.37 2.64
C MET A 373 -3.61 -16.11 2.84
N MET A 374 -3.21 -15.22 3.75
CA MET A 374 -4.03 -14.06 4.20
C MET A 374 -4.36 -13.07 3.07
N HIS A 375 -3.49 -12.95 2.08
CA HIS A 375 -3.69 -12.08 0.90
C HIS A 375 -3.82 -12.90 -0.38
N TYR A 376 -4.55 -14.04 -0.28
CA TYR A 376 -4.81 -14.90 -1.42
C TYR A 376 -5.70 -14.20 -2.45
N SER A 377 -5.30 -14.27 -3.71
CA SER A 377 -6.17 -13.95 -4.85
C SER A 377 -6.26 -15.17 -5.73
N ALA A 378 -7.48 -15.66 -5.95
CA ALA A 378 -7.70 -16.79 -6.84
C ALA A 378 -7.32 -16.42 -8.28
N THR A 379 -6.52 -17.29 -8.93
CA THR A 379 -6.20 -17.20 -10.34
C THR A 379 -6.81 -18.42 -11.07
N PRO A 380 -6.89 -18.42 -12.40
CA PRO A 380 -7.37 -19.60 -13.14
C PRO A 380 -6.65 -20.90 -12.73
N GLU A 381 -5.36 -20.81 -12.38
CA GLU A 381 -4.53 -21.95 -11.99
C GLU A 381 -4.76 -22.40 -10.55
N SER A 382 -5.09 -21.48 -9.63
CA SER A 382 -5.28 -21.76 -8.20
C SER A 382 -6.74 -21.90 -7.79
N ASN A 383 -7.67 -21.56 -8.69
CA ASN A 383 -9.10 -21.52 -8.46
C ASN A 383 -9.66 -22.88 -8.01
N THR A 384 -10.19 -22.92 -6.81
CA THR A 384 -10.69 -24.16 -6.19
C THR A 384 -12.20 -24.24 -6.29
N GLU A 385 -12.71 -25.46 -6.58
CA GLU A 385 -14.16 -25.77 -6.56
C GLU A 385 -14.66 -25.78 -5.10
N LEU A 386 -15.76 -25.08 -4.84
CA LEU A 386 -16.43 -25.05 -3.54
C LEU A 386 -17.31 -26.29 -3.37
N LYS A 387 -17.12 -27.01 -2.27
CA LYS A 387 -17.90 -28.17 -1.91
C LYS A 387 -18.83 -27.85 -0.73
N PRO A 388 -19.94 -28.60 -0.54
CA PRO A 388 -20.84 -28.43 0.60
C PRO A 388 -20.22 -29.00 1.90
N GLU A 389 -19.03 -28.57 2.23
CA GLU A 389 -18.25 -28.92 3.42
C GLU A 389 -17.23 -27.83 3.76
N GLY A 390 -16.75 -27.77 5.00
CA GLY A 390 -15.68 -26.88 5.42
C GLY A 390 -16.05 -25.38 5.46
N PHE A 391 -15.04 -24.52 5.32
CA PHE A 391 -15.14 -23.07 5.38
C PHE A 391 -14.76 -22.43 4.06
N LEU A 392 -15.51 -21.35 3.70
CA LEU A 392 -15.09 -20.33 2.74
C LEU A 392 -14.84 -19.03 3.49
N LEU A 393 -13.63 -18.52 3.43
CA LEU A 393 -13.29 -17.17 3.89
C LEU A 393 -13.48 -16.21 2.72
N VAL A 394 -14.26 -15.14 2.94
CA VAL A 394 -14.44 -14.05 1.96
C VAL A 394 -14.09 -12.73 2.63
N ASP A 395 -13.07 -12.08 2.10
CA ASP A 395 -12.63 -10.75 2.49
C ASP A 395 -12.75 -9.82 1.30
N SER A 396 -13.50 -8.73 1.45
CA SER A 396 -13.93 -7.93 0.31
C SER A 396 -14.47 -6.58 0.73
N GLY A 397 -14.48 -5.63 -0.18
CA GLY A 397 -15.05 -4.32 0.07
C GLY A 397 -15.32 -3.54 -1.21
N GLY A 398 -15.89 -2.36 -1.07
CA GLY A 398 -16.20 -1.47 -2.19
C GLY A 398 -15.98 -0.01 -1.86
N HIS A 399 -15.63 0.76 -2.89
CA HIS A 399 -15.63 2.22 -2.88
C HIS A 399 -16.97 2.72 -3.42
N TYR A 400 -17.56 3.61 -2.68
CA TYR A 400 -18.76 4.38 -3.05
C TYR A 400 -18.45 5.87 -2.93
N TYR A 401 -19.23 6.75 -3.55
CA TYR A 401 -19.06 8.18 -3.30
C TYR A 401 -19.22 8.53 -1.82
N GLU A 402 -20.03 7.75 -1.10
CA GLU A 402 -20.29 7.93 0.33
C GLU A 402 -19.16 7.43 1.23
N GLY A 403 -18.33 6.48 0.77
CA GLY A 403 -17.24 5.94 1.60
C GLY A 403 -16.73 4.59 1.11
N THR A 404 -15.81 4.05 1.88
CA THR A 404 -15.16 2.77 1.60
C THR A 404 -15.57 1.73 2.63
N THR A 405 -15.81 0.50 2.18
CA THR A 405 -16.10 -0.66 3.02
C THR A 405 -14.99 -1.70 2.94
N ASP A 406 -14.91 -2.49 4.01
CA ASP A 406 -14.00 -3.62 4.16
C ASP A 406 -14.67 -4.62 5.10
N ILE A 407 -15.05 -5.79 4.59
CA ILE A 407 -15.85 -6.78 5.32
C ILE A 407 -15.29 -8.17 5.10
N THR A 408 -14.83 -8.79 6.17
CA THR A 408 -14.43 -10.21 6.17
C THR A 408 -15.48 -11.07 6.83
N ARG A 409 -15.84 -12.21 6.20
CA ARG A 409 -16.70 -13.24 6.78
C ARG A 409 -16.20 -14.63 6.42
N THR A 410 -16.24 -15.53 7.40
CA THR A 410 -15.99 -16.96 7.20
C THR A 410 -17.31 -17.72 7.20
N PHE A 411 -17.64 -18.33 6.07
CA PHE A 411 -18.90 -19.05 5.85
C PHE A 411 -18.69 -20.54 6.02
N VAL A 412 -19.55 -21.17 6.83
CA VAL A 412 -19.64 -22.63 6.91
C VAL A 412 -20.44 -23.13 5.70
N LEU A 413 -19.86 -23.98 4.87
CA LEU A 413 -20.50 -24.51 3.66
C LEU A 413 -21.21 -25.86 3.89
N GLY A 414 -20.89 -26.56 4.99
CA GLY A 414 -21.46 -27.85 5.33
C GLY A 414 -20.78 -28.44 6.57
N PRO A 415 -20.62 -29.77 6.70
CA PRO A 415 -19.98 -30.38 7.85
C PRO A 415 -18.55 -29.85 8.10
N ILE A 416 -18.22 -29.59 9.36
CA ILE A 416 -16.90 -29.18 9.84
C ILE A 416 -16.47 -30.05 11.02
N SER A 417 -15.16 -30.26 11.19
CA SER A 417 -14.60 -31.02 12.31
C SER A 417 -14.75 -30.27 13.65
N ASP A 418 -14.63 -30.98 14.75
CA ASP A 418 -14.66 -30.37 16.08
C ASP A 418 -13.42 -29.51 16.34
N GLU A 419 -12.26 -29.83 15.76
CA GLU A 419 -11.08 -29.02 15.76
C GLU A 419 -11.33 -27.66 15.07
N MET A 420 -11.93 -27.67 13.87
CA MET A 420 -12.31 -26.44 13.16
C MET A 420 -13.27 -25.57 13.99
N LYS A 421 -14.24 -26.18 14.68
CA LYS A 421 -15.15 -25.43 15.58
C LYS A 421 -14.40 -24.80 16.75
N GLN A 422 -13.44 -25.52 17.34
CA GLN A 422 -12.62 -25.02 18.45
C GLN A 422 -11.75 -23.83 18.00
N HIS A 423 -11.05 -23.95 16.88
CA HIS A 423 -10.22 -22.87 16.33
C HIS A 423 -11.05 -21.65 15.96
N PHE A 424 -12.18 -21.84 15.26
CA PHE A 424 -13.11 -20.76 14.93
C PHE A 424 -13.61 -20.02 16.18
N THR A 425 -13.99 -20.80 17.21
CA THR A 425 -14.46 -20.23 18.49
C THR A 425 -13.36 -19.45 19.20
N ALA A 426 -12.11 -19.94 19.19
CA ALA A 426 -10.97 -19.22 19.77
C ALA A 426 -10.72 -17.89 19.07
N VAL A 427 -10.71 -17.87 17.73
CA VAL A 427 -10.55 -16.64 16.94
C VAL A 427 -11.72 -15.68 17.18
N CYS A 428 -12.95 -16.17 17.26
CA CYS A 428 -14.13 -15.36 17.58
C CYS A 428 -14.01 -14.71 18.98
N ARG A 429 -13.56 -15.48 19.98
CA ARG A 429 -13.27 -14.94 21.32
C ARG A 429 -12.17 -13.87 21.30
N SER A 430 -11.12 -14.07 20.51
CA SER A 430 -10.04 -13.11 20.33
C SER A 430 -10.57 -11.80 19.77
N ASN A 431 -11.34 -11.87 18.69
CA ASN A 431 -11.97 -10.70 18.07
C ASN A 431 -12.87 -9.96 19.05
N MET A 432 -13.75 -10.68 19.77
CA MET A 432 -14.66 -10.09 20.75
C MET A 432 -13.91 -9.44 21.93
N LYS A 433 -12.84 -10.05 22.42
CA LYS A 433 -12.01 -9.48 23.50
C LYS A 433 -11.40 -8.14 23.05
N LEU A 434 -10.83 -8.10 21.84
CA LEU A 434 -10.23 -6.90 21.28
C LEU A 434 -11.30 -5.82 21.03
N ALA A 435 -12.43 -6.17 20.41
CA ALA A 435 -13.52 -5.24 20.10
C ALA A 435 -14.15 -4.61 21.36
N ASN A 436 -14.17 -5.33 22.49
CA ASN A 436 -14.69 -4.84 23.77
C ASN A 436 -13.62 -4.21 24.68
N ALA A 437 -12.39 -4.09 24.21
CA ALA A 437 -11.30 -3.55 25.01
C ALA A 437 -11.54 -2.08 25.38
N LYS A 438 -11.30 -1.74 26.65
CA LYS A 438 -11.23 -0.35 27.13
C LYS A 438 -9.77 -0.05 27.47
N PHE A 439 -9.26 1.04 26.97
CA PHE A 439 -7.85 1.43 27.16
C PHE A 439 -7.71 2.95 27.27
N LEU A 440 -6.59 3.38 27.81
CA LEU A 440 -6.30 4.81 27.98
C LEU A 440 -5.80 5.41 26.65
N TYR A 441 -6.04 6.71 26.49
CA TYR A 441 -5.47 7.47 25.39
C TYR A 441 -3.93 7.33 25.38
N GLY A 442 -3.36 7.09 24.20
CA GLY A 442 -1.93 6.84 24.04
C GLY A 442 -1.56 5.35 24.01
N ALA A 443 -2.48 4.42 24.31
CA ALA A 443 -2.26 3.01 24.05
C ALA A 443 -2.21 2.75 22.54
N CYS A 444 -1.31 1.85 22.12
CA CYS A 444 -1.16 1.44 20.72
C CYS A 444 -1.51 -0.05 20.53
N GLY A 445 -1.56 -0.51 19.28
CA GLY A 445 -1.91 -1.89 18.94
C GLY A 445 -1.06 -2.93 19.68
N LEU A 446 0.23 -2.68 19.88
CA LEU A 446 1.13 -3.56 20.65
C LEU A 446 0.64 -3.80 22.10
N ASN A 447 0.04 -2.80 22.73
CA ASN A 447 -0.50 -2.93 24.07
C ASN A 447 -1.76 -3.82 24.12
N LEU A 448 -2.48 -3.92 23.00
CA LEU A 448 -3.75 -4.63 22.88
C LEU A 448 -3.61 -6.02 22.27
N ASP A 449 -2.48 -6.33 21.65
CA ASP A 449 -2.21 -7.56 20.91
C ASP A 449 -2.49 -8.84 21.75
N ILE A 450 -2.14 -8.82 23.02
CA ILE A 450 -2.39 -9.95 23.96
C ILE A 450 -3.88 -10.31 24.06
N LEU A 451 -4.80 -9.35 23.85
CA LEU A 451 -6.24 -9.63 23.90
C LEU A 451 -6.68 -10.51 22.73
N ALA A 452 -6.02 -10.34 21.58
CA ALA A 452 -6.25 -11.17 20.40
C ALA A 452 -5.50 -12.50 20.48
N ARG A 453 -4.23 -12.52 20.90
CA ARG A 453 -3.41 -13.73 20.93
C ARG A 453 -3.70 -14.65 22.11
N GLY A 454 -4.05 -14.10 23.26
CA GLY A 454 -4.25 -14.87 24.48
C GLY A 454 -5.13 -16.12 24.32
N PRO A 455 -6.34 -16.03 23.73
CA PRO A 455 -7.18 -17.23 23.51
C PRO A 455 -6.57 -18.31 22.63
N LEU A 456 -5.64 -17.96 21.73
CA LEU A 456 -4.90 -18.91 20.90
C LEU A 456 -3.75 -19.53 21.68
N TRP A 457 -3.02 -18.74 22.47
CA TRP A 457 -1.95 -19.22 23.34
C TRP A 457 -2.45 -20.19 24.41
N ASP A 458 -3.69 -19.97 24.94
CA ASP A 458 -4.36 -20.93 25.84
C ASP A 458 -4.53 -22.34 25.22
N MET A 459 -4.53 -22.42 23.88
CA MET A 459 -4.61 -23.65 23.10
C MET A 459 -3.25 -24.16 22.61
N GLY A 460 -2.16 -23.49 22.93
CA GLY A 460 -0.81 -23.83 22.44
C GLY A 460 -0.58 -23.54 20.97
N ILE A 461 -1.42 -22.68 20.36
CA ILE A 461 -1.29 -22.22 18.96
C ILE A 461 -1.04 -20.71 18.91
N ASP A 462 -0.53 -20.22 17.80
CA ASP A 462 -0.23 -18.81 17.62
C ASP A 462 -0.72 -18.31 16.27
N TYR A 463 -0.83 -16.99 16.19
CA TYR A 463 -1.17 -16.22 15.01
C TYR A 463 0.10 -15.64 14.40
N LYS A 464 0.49 -16.13 13.23
CA LYS A 464 1.80 -15.85 12.61
C LYS A 464 1.83 -14.61 11.71
N CYS A 465 0.73 -13.91 11.53
CA CYS A 465 0.64 -12.71 10.71
C CYS A 465 0.82 -11.43 11.53
N GLY A 466 1.38 -10.39 10.91
CA GLY A 466 1.54 -9.07 11.51
C GLY A 466 0.34 -8.12 11.33
N THR A 467 -0.81 -8.63 10.95
CA THR A 467 -2.03 -7.83 10.71
C THR A 467 -2.96 -7.86 11.89
#